data_90c382f210cce60f9d12cd8ecf1525c4
#
_entry.id   90c382f210cce60f9d12cd8ecf1525c4
#
_cell.length_a   1.000
_cell.length_b   1.000
_cell.length_c   1.000
_cell.angle_alpha   90.00
_cell.angle_beta   90.00
_cell.angle_gamma   90.00
#
_symmetry.space_group_name_H-M   'P 1'
#
loop_
_entity.id
_entity.type
_entity.pdbx_description
1 polymer ?
#
loop_
_entity_poly.entity_id
_entity_poly.type
_entity_poly.pdbx_seq_one_letter_code
_entity_poly.pdbx_strand_id
1 'polypeptide(L)' 'MAMTVHCDIVSAEGEIFSGLVEMVVAHGALGDLGIALGHAPLITNLKPGPIRLIKQGGEEEVYYISGGFLEVQPNMVKV' A
#
# COMPACT_ATOMS: atom_id res chain seq x y z
N MET A 1 -15.68 4.79 14.00
CA MET A 1 -14.28 5.27 13.91
C MET A 1 -13.59 4.53 12.78
N ALA A 2 -13.04 5.25 11.82
CA ALA A 2 -12.33 4.64 10.72
C ALA A 2 -10.96 4.14 11.19
N MET A 3 -10.59 2.93 10.79
CA MET A 3 -9.27 2.36 11.07
C MET A 3 -8.39 2.64 9.87
N THR A 4 -7.40 3.50 10.04
CA THR A 4 -6.52 3.90 8.95
C THR A 4 -5.07 3.50 9.24
N VAL A 5 -4.33 3.28 8.17
CA VAL A 5 -2.91 3.00 8.21
C VAL A 5 -2.20 4.06 7.36
N HIS A 6 -1.04 4.51 7.80
CA HIS A 6 -0.25 5.46 7.01
C HIS A 6 0.39 4.73 5.85
N CYS A 7 0.20 5.24 4.64
CA CYS A 7 0.77 4.66 3.42
C CYS A 7 1.69 5.65 2.73
N ASP A 8 2.91 5.23 2.43
CA ASP A 8 3.87 5.98 1.63
C ASP A 8 4.19 5.19 0.37
N ILE A 9 4.04 5.83 -0.77
CA ILE A 9 4.48 5.29 -2.05
C ILE A 9 5.63 6.16 -2.53
N VAL A 10 6.82 5.58 -2.65
CA VAL A 10 8.04 6.30 -2.98
C VAL A 10 8.70 5.64 -4.20
N SER A 11 9.11 6.46 -5.16
CA SER A 11 9.91 6.02 -6.30
C SER A 11 11.31 6.60 -6.21
N ALA A 12 12.19 6.18 -7.12
CA ALA A 12 13.53 6.76 -7.22
C ALA A 12 13.51 8.26 -7.52
N GLU A 13 12.42 8.77 -8.07
CA GLU A 13 12.25 10.17 -8.42
C GLU A 13 11.65 11.00 -7.30
N GLY A 14 11.14 10.36 -6.25
CA GLY A 14 10.55 11.03 -5.11
C GLY A 14 9.27 10.37 -4.63
N GLU A 15 8.59 11.06 -3.74
CA GLU A 15 7.38 10.58 -3.13
C GLU A 15 6.19 10.74 -4.09
N ILE A 16 5.45 9.66 -4.30
CA ILE A 16 4.26 9.66 -5.16
C ILE A 16 3.00 9.92 -4.35
N PHE A 17 2.92 9.31 -3.17
CA PHE A 17 1.77 9.42 -2.28
C PHE A 17 2.22 9.29 -0.83
N SER A 18 1.62 10.07 0.04
CA SER A 18 1.78 9.91 1.49
C SER A 18 0.48 10.33 2.15
N GLY A 19 -0.07 9.46 2.98
CA GLY A 19 -1.30 9.78 3.69
C GLY A 19 -1.93 8.58 4.36
N LEU A 20 -3.10 8.80 4.95
CA LEU A 20 -3.84 7.77 5.64
C LEU A 20 -4.85 7.11 4.71
N VAL A 21 -4.88 5.78 4.74
CA VAL A 21 -5.81 4.98 3.95
C VAL A 21 -6.42 3.89 4.82
N GLU A 22 -7.57 3.39 4.43
CA GLU A 22 -8.21 2.28 5.13
C GLU A 22 -7.63 0.94 4.72
N MET A 23 -7.22 0.82 3.45
CA MET A 23 -6.65 -0.41 2.93
C MET A 23 -5.75 -0.12 1.74
N VAL A 24 -4.70 -0.94 1.60
CA VAL A 24 -3.83 -0.96 0.44
C VAL A 24 -4.00 -2.33 -0.23
N VAL A 25 -4.32 -2.34 -1.51
CA VAL A 25 -4.41 -3.58 -2.29
C VAL A 25 -3.26 -3.59 -3.30
N ALA A 26 -2.43 -4.62 -3.21
CA ALA A 26 -1.23 -4.72 -4.03
C ALA A 26 -1.08 -6.13 -4.61
N HIS A 27 -0.35 -6.26 -5.72
CA HIS A 27 -0.05 -7.54 -6.34
C HIS A 27 1.34 -8.00 -5.89
N GLY A 28 1.38 -8.88 -4.89
CA GLY A 28 2.63 -9.45 -4.41
C GLY A 28 3.10 -10.59 -5.29
N ALA A 29 4.37 -10.98 -5.12
CA ALA A 29 4.97 -12.08 -5.86
C ALA A 29 4.26 -13.42 -5.58
N LEU A 30 3.67 -13.57 -4.40
CA LEU A 30 2.96 -14.77 -3.98
C LEU A 30 1.44 -14.65 -4.10
N GLY A 31 0.94 -13.54 -4.65
CA GLY A 31 -0.49 -13.30 -4.81
C GLY A 31 -0.90 -11.91 -4.35
N ASP A 32 -2.18 -11.62 -4.51
CA ASP A 32 -2.72 -10.31 -4.15
C ASP A 32 -2.76 -10.15 -2.63
N LEU A 33 -2.49 -8.92 -2.18
CA LEU A 33 -2.44 -8.57 -0.77
C LEU A 33 -3.41 -7.43 -0.49
N GLY A 34 -4.20 -7.58 0.58
CA GLY A 34 -5.01 -6.49 1.12
C GLY A 34 -4.48 -6.16 2.51
N ILE A 35 -4.05 -4.93 2.72
CA ILE A 35 -3.37 -4.53 3.93
C ILE A 35 -4.13 -3.41 4.63
N ALA A 36 -4.53 -3.67 5.85
CA ALA A 36 -5.23 -2.73 6.70
C ALA A 36 -4.48 -2.56 8.03
N LEU A 37 -4.97 -1.67 8.87
CA LEU A 37 -4.36 -1.43 10.17
C LEU A 37 -4.27 -2.74 10.97
N GLY A 38 -3.12 -2.97 11.59
CA GLY A 38 -2.88 -4.16 12.40
C GLY A 38 -2.42 -5.39 11.63
N HIS A 39 -2.20 -5.26 10.33
CA HIS A 39 -1.66 -6.36 9.54
C HIS A 39 -0.30 -6.79 10.09
N ALA A 40 -0.01 -8.09 10.07
CA ALA A 40 1.28 -8.61 10.53
C ALA A 40 2.41 -8.03 9.69
N PRO A 41 3.59 -7.77 10.29
CA PRO A 41 4.73 -7.27 9.54
C PRO A 41 5.09 -8.18 8.38
N LEU A 42 5.42 -7.57 7.24
CA LEU A 42 5.69 -8.31 6.02
C LEU A 42 6.59 -7.47 5.11
N ILE A 43 7.53 -8.13 4.44
CA ILE A 43 8.27 -7.54 3.32
C ILE A 43 8.12 -8.51 2.15
N THR A 44 7.65 -8.00 1.02
CA THR A 44 7.47 -8.84 -0.17
C THR A 44 7.76 -8.05 -1.44
N ASN A 45 8.14 -8.76 -2.49
CA ASN A 45 8.29 -8.17 -3.81
C ASN A 45 6.92 -7.92 -4.42
N LEU A 46 6.81 -6.83 -5.18
CA LEU A 46 5.61 -6.50 -5.92
C LEU A 46 5.82 -6.75 -7.40
N LYS A 47 4.77 -7.25 -8.04
CA LYS A 47 4.72 -7.35 -9.50
C LYS A 47 4.37 -6.00 -10.09
N PRO A 48 4.78 -5.72 -11.35
CA PRO A 48 4.30 -4.53 -12.05
C PRO A 48 2.76 -4.55 -12.12
N GLY A 49 2.17 -3.40 -11.90
CA GLY A 49 0.72 -3.28 -11.96
C GLY A 49 0.18 -2.21 -11.01
N PRO A 50 -1.13 -2.20 -10.80
CA PRO A 50 -1.75 -1.18 -9.99
C PRO A 50 -1.62 -1.44 -8.49
N ILE A 51 -1.42 -0.36 -7.74
CA ILE A 51 -1.61 -0.31 -6.29
C ILE A 51 -2.91 0.45 -6.06
N ARG A 52 -3.85 -0.15 -5.36
CA ARG A 52 -5.12 0.48 -5.05
C ARG A 52 -5.13 0.93 -3.61
N LEU A 53 -5.46 2.19 -3.40
CA LEU A 53 -5.57 2.78 -2.07
C LEU A 53 -7.02 3.08 -1.80
N ILE A 54 -7.58 2.46 -0.78
CA ILE A 54 -8.95 2.74 -0.36
C ILE A 54 -8.86 3.73 0.79
N LYS A 55 -9.28 4.95 0.49
CA LYS A 55 -9.21 6.05 1.44
C LYS A 55 -10.40 6.05 2.39
N GLN A 56 -10.26 6.85 3.43
CA GLN A 56 -11.34 7.11 4.36
C GLN A 56 -12.55 7.65 3.59
N GLY A 57 -13.73 7.09 3.87
CA GLY A 57 -14.94 7.45 3.15
C GLY A 57 -15.21 6.62 1.90
N GLY A 58 -14.35 5.64 1.60
CA GLY A 58 -14.56 4.73 0.48
C GLY A 58 -13.98 5.19 -0.85
N GLU A 59 -13.34 6.35 -0.90
CA GLU A 59 -12.67 6.79 -2.13
C GLU A 59 -11.51 5.86 -2.45
N GLU A 60 -11.30 5.62 -3.73
CA GLU A 60 -10.22 4.76 -4.21
C GLU A 60 -9.32 5.53 -5.16
N GLU A 61 -8.01 5.41 -4.95
CA GLU A 61 -7.01 5.89 -5.89
C GLU A 61 -6.18 4.72 -6.37
N VAL A 62 -5.74 4.78 -7.62
CA VAL A 62 -4.93 3.74 -8.23
C VAL A 62 -3.63 4.35 -8.74
N TYR A 63 -2.52 3.71 -8.36
CA TYR A 63 -1.18 4.08 -8.82
C TYR A 63 -0.56 2.88 -9.51
N TYR A 64 0.00 3.08 -10.69
CA TYR A 64 0.67 2.02 -11.43
C TYR A 64 2.15 2.04 -11.12
N ILE A 65 2.70 0.88 -10.78
CA ILE A 65 4.11 0.72 -10.46
C ILE A 65 4.74 -0.30 -11.40
N SER A 66 6.06 -0.16 -11.61
CA SER A 66 6.83 -1.09 -12.46
C SER A 66 7.38 -2.27 -11.67
N GLY A 67 7.04 -2.38 -10.38
CA GLY A 67 7.54 -3.39 -9.47
C GLY A 67 8.09 -2.73 -8.22
N GLY A 68 8.82 -3.48 -7.41
CA GLY A 68 9.44 -2.96 -6.20
C GLY A 68 9.14 -3.82 -4.98
N PHE A 69 9.16 -3.21 -3.81
CA PHE A 69 8.95 -3.88 -2.54
C PHE A 69 7.79 -3.26 -1.79
N LEU A 70 7.06 -4.11 -1.08
CA LEU A 70 6.06 -3.70 -0.12
C LEU A 70 6.59 -4.04 1.28
N GLU A 71 6.66 -3.04 2.15
CA GLU A 71 7.00 -3.24 3.56
C GLU A 71 5.78 -2.90 4.41
N VAL A 72 5.34 -3.84 5.22
CA VAL A 72 4.19 -3.69 6.10
C VAL A 72 4.66 -3.67 7.54
N GLN A 73 4.26 -2.63 8.26
CA GLN A 73 4.41 -2.54 9.71
C GLN A 73 3.01 -2.38 10.31
N PRO A 74 2.82 -2.64 11.62
CA PRO A 74 1.45 -2.64 12.20
C PRO A 74 0.65 -1.35 11.97
N ASN A 75 1.30 -0.21 11.81
CA ASN A 75 0.63 1.07 11.62
C ASN A 75 1.10 1.84 10.39
N MET A 76 1.90 1.22 9.53
CA MET A 76 2.46 1.89 8.36
C MET A 76 2.71 0.90 7.23
N VAL A 77 2.48 1.35 6.01
CA VAL A 77 2.78 0.60 4.79
C VAL A 77 3.67 1.45 3.90
N LYS A 78 4.77 0.88 3.43
CA LYS A 78 5.67 1.53 2.47
C LYS A 78 5.73 0.70 1.19
N VAL A 79 5.67 1.38 0.08
CA VAL A 79 5.73 0.75 -1.25
C VAL A 79 6.95 1.21 -2.01
#